data_0a3f6326188bbe6c73ea02705e5a3a5c
#
_entry.id   0a3f6326188bbe6c73ea02705e5a3a5c
#
_cell.length_a   1.000
_cell.length_b   1.000
_cell.length_c   1.000
_cell.angle_alpha   90.00
_cell.angle_beta   90.00
_cell.angle_gamma   90.00
#
_symmetry.space_group_name_H-M   'P 1'
#
loop_
_entity.id
_entity.type
_entity.pdbx_description
1 polymer ?
#
loop_
_entity_poly.entity_id
_entity_poly.type
_entity_poly.pdbx_seq_one_letter_code
_entity_poly.pdbx_strand_id
1 'polypeptide(L)'
;MIKPDLCIIVAASENNVIGKDGDIPWKIRGDLQYVKAKTWGKPIIMGRKTFESMGSRPLAGRANIVVTSQNLSENGFYVRSAFNSALREAETIAAGNNVDEIFIFGGQKMYEEALPKVKRIYLTRV
;
A
#
# COMPACT_ATOMS: atom_id res chain seq x y z
N MET A 1 -16.59 9.39 -14.92
CA MET A 1 -16.06 8.57 -13.87
C MET A 1 -14.77 9.18 -13.34
N ILE A 2 -14.68 9.41 -12.05
CA ILE A 2 -13.49 10.04 -11.47
C ILE A 2 -12.42 8.98 -11.27
N LYS A 3 -11.23 9.25 -11.82
CA LYS A 3 -10.10 8.35 -11.63
C LYS A 3 -9.54 8.56 -10.22
N PRO A 4 -9.33 7.48 -9.43
CA PRO A 4 -8.80 7.64 -8.08
C PRO A 4 -7.38 8.17 -8.10
N ASP A 5 -7.03 8.96 -7.09
CA ASP A 5 -5.67 9.48 -6.93
C ASP A 5 -4.76 8.42 -6.36
N LEU A 6 -3.57 8.29 -6.93
CA LEU A 6 -2.55 7.41 -6.37
C LEU A 6 -1.79 8.15 -5.30
N CYS A 7 -1.68 7.55 -4.12
CA CYS A 7 -1.04 8.19 -2.98
C CYS A 7 -0.01 7.25 -2.37
N ILE A 8 1.02 7.83 -1.79
CA ILE A 8 1.98 7.07 -0.98
C ILE A 8 1.70 7.39 0.48
N ILE A 9 1.68 6.36 1.32
CA ILE A 9 1.63 6.56 2.76
C ILE A 9 2.90 5.94 3.35
N VAL A 10 3.62 6.74 4.14
CA VAL A 10 4.92 6.33 4.64
C VAL A 10 5.17 6.96 6.00
N ALA A 11 5.81 6.19 6.90
CA ALA A 11 6.31 6.72 8.15
C ALA A 11 7.82 6.87 8.05
N ALA A 12 8.33 7.99 8.50
CA ALA A 12 9.75 8.28 8.44
C ALA A 12 10.29 8.57 9.83
N SER A 13 11.47 8.05 10.12
CA SER A 13 12.19 8.40 11.34
C SER A 13 12.87 9.75 11.17
N GLU A 14 13.52 10.22 12.25
CA GLU A 14 14.28 11.46 12.17
C GLU A 14 15.35 11.43 11.07
N ASN A 15 15.81 10.24 10.72
CA ASN A 15 16.83 10.06 9.69
C ASN A 15 16.23 9.83 8.31
N ASN A 16 14.93 9.97 8.18
CA ASN A 16 14.21 9.74 6.93
C ASN A 16 14.41 8.32 6.39
N VAL A 17 14.56 7.35 7.28
CA VAL A 17 14.71 5.95 6.88
C VAL A 17 13.34 5.37 6.59
N ILE A 18 13.16 4.85 5.40
CA ILE A 18 11.88 4.31 4.94
C ILE A 18 12.05 2.81 4.66
N GLY A 19 11.32 1.97 5.39
CA GLY A 19 11.21 0.56 5.08
C GLY A 19 12.52 -0.20 5.05
N LYS A 20 13.43 0.05 5.97
CA LYS A 20 14.70 -0.65 6.02
C LYS A 20 14.46 -2.15 6.17
N ASP A 21 15.16 -2.96 5.36
CA ASP A 21 15.06 -4.42 5.35
C ASP A 21 13.64 -4.92 5.14
N GLY A 22 12.82 -4.12 4.47
CA GLY A 22 11.44 -4.51 4.19
C GLY A 22 10.47 -4.25 5.32
N ASP A 23 10.94 -3.77 6.45
CA ASP A 23 10.08 -3.43 7.58
C ASP A 23 9.30 -2.14 7.32
N ILE A 24 8.14 -2.05 7.94
CA ILE A 24 7.30 -0.86 7.86
C ILE A 24 7.50 -0.04 9.13
N PRO A 25 8.06 1.19 9.03
CA PRO A 25 8.30 2.00 10.23
C PRO A 25 7.03 2.31 11.03
N TRP A 26 5.88 2.33 10.39
CA TRP A 26 4.61 2.63 11.09
C TRP A 26 4.07 1.49 11.93
N LYS A 27 4.81 0.39 12.08
CA LYS A 27 4.47 -0.61 13.08
C LYS A 27 4.62 -0.05 14.50
N ILE A 28 5.23 1.10 14.61
CA ILE A 28 5.38 1.79 15.88
C ILE A 28 4.01 2.27 16.34
N ARG A 29 3.78 2.13 17.64
CA ARG A 29 2.52 2.45 18.26
C ARG A 29 2.08 3.89 17.96
N GLY A 30 0.84 4.05 17.52
CA GLY A 30 0.29 5.33 17.12
C GLY A 30 0.21 5.51 15.62
N ASP A 31 1.24 5.08 14.90
CA ASP A 31 1.25 5.17 13.44
C ASP A 31 0.24 4.22 12.81
N LEU A 32 0.04 3.06 13.42
CA LEU A 32 -0.92 2.09 12.93
C LEU A 32 -2.35 2.64 12.90
N GLN A 33 -2.71 3.41 13.92
CA GLN A 33 -4.05 4.02 13.97
C GLN A 33 -4.21 5.07 12.88
N TYR A 34 -3.19 5.87 12.63
CA TYR A 34 -3.21 6.87 11.58
C TYR A 34 -3.36 6.19 10.21
N VAL A 35 -2.54 5.17 9.95
CA VAL A 35 -2.57 4.44 8.69
C VAL A 35 -3.94 3.78 8.49
N LYS A 36 -4.48 3.17 9.54
CA LYS A 36 -5.78 2.54 9.46
C LYS A 36 -6.87 3.55 9.11
N ALA A 37 -6.87 4.71 9.76
CA ALA A 37 -7.89 5.74 9.51
C ALA A 37 -7.80 6.28 8.09
N LYS A 38 -6.58 6.50 7.60
CA LYS A 38 -6.38 7.06 6.24
C LYS A 38 -6.74 6.08 5.15
N THR A 39 -6.49 4.80 5.35
CA THR A 39 -6.62 3.81 4.29
C THR A 39 -7.91 2.97 4.37
N TRP A 40 -8.68 3.14 5.44
CA TRP A 40 -9.88 2.33 5.63
C TRP A 40 -10.83 2.43 4.44
N GLY A 41 -11.25 1.28 3.94
CA GLY A 41 -12.18 1.20 2.81
C GLY A 41 -11.54 1.40 1.46
N LYS A 42 -10.22 1.62 1.38
CA LYS A 42 -9.52 1.95 0.14
C LYS A 42 -8.56 0.85 -0.27
N PRO A 43 -8.27 0.71 -1.58
CA PRO A 43 -7.27 -0.27 -2.02
C PRO A 43 -5.87 0.12 -1.56
N ILE A 44 -5.09 -0.89 -1.18
CA ILE A 44 -3.69 -0.71 -0.81
C ILE A 44 -2.84 -1.66 -1.64
N ILE A 45 -1.69 -1.18 -2.10
CA ILE A 45 -0.74 -1.96 -2.91
C ILE A 45 0.57 -2.06 -2.15
N MET A 46 1.13 -3.25 -2.10
CA MET A 46 2.38 -3.50 -1.38
C MET A 46 3.18 -4.57 -2.07
N GLY A 47 4.49 -4.55 -1.86
CA GLY A 47 5.35 -5.64 -2.30
C GLY A 47 5.28 -6.83 -1.36
N ARG A 48 5.83 -7.96 -1.81
CA ARG A 48 5.80 -9.21 -1.03
C ARG A 48 6.45 -9.06 0.34
N LYS A 49 7.63 -8.42 0.40
CA LYS A 49 8.34 -8.29 1.67
C LYS A 49 7.55 -7.46 2.68
N THR A 50 6.89 -6.42 2.20
CA THR A 50 6.02 -5.61 3.05
C THR A 50 4.87 -6.45 3.59
N PHE A 51 4.26 -7.25 2.72
CA PHE A 51 3.17 -8.12 3.13
C PHE A 51 3.64 -9.13 4.18
N GLU A 52 4.80 -9.73 3.96
CA GLU A 52 5.36 -10.70 4.90
C GLU A 52 5.70 -10.05 6.25
N SER A 53 6.16 -8.80 6.24
CA SER A 53 6.47 -8.11 7.47
C SER A 53 5.23 -7.84 8.33
N MET A 54 4.05 -7.90 7.72
CA MET A 54 2.78 -7.77 8.44
C MET A 54 2.20 -9.13 8.84
N GLY A 55 3.00 -10.19 8.80
CA GLY A 55 2.56 -11.54 9.16
C GLY A 55 1.82 -12.26 8.05
N SER A 56 1.96 -11.82 6.82
CA SER A 56 1.30 -12.40 5.63
C SER A 56 -0.22 -12.46 5.77
N ARG A 57 -0.79 -11.45 6.42
CA ARG A 57 -2.23 -11.32 6.61
C ARG A 57 -2.73 -10.04 5.99
N PRO A 58 -3.83 -10.10 5.23
CA PRO A 58 -4.40 -8.88 4.68
C PRO A 58 -4.93 -7.98 5.79
N LEU A 59 -4.82 -6.67 5.59
CA LEU A 59 -5.35 -5.71 6.54
C LEU A 59 -6.86 -5.61 6.37
N ALA A 60 -7.59 -5.75 7.48
CA ALA A 60 -9.05 -5.75 7.45
C ALA A 60 -9.60 -4.41 6.95
N GLY A 61 -10.74 -4.47 6.26
CA GLY A 61 -11.46 -3.28 5.80
C GLY A 61 -10.87 -2.62 4.58
N ARG A 62 -9.86 -3.23 3.95
CA ARG A 62 -9.18 -2.67 2.78
C ARG A 62 -8.96 -3.76 1.75
N ALA A 63 -8.94 -3.38 0.47
CA ALA A 63 -8.58 -4.32 -0.59
C ALA A 63 -7.06 -4.38 -0.68
N ASN A 64 -6.47 -5.50 -0.30
CA ASN A 64 -5.02 -5.69 -0.26
C ASN A 64 -4.54 -6.28 -1.57
N ILE A 65 -3.59 -5.63 -2.22
CA ILE A 65 -3.01 -6.09 -3.48
C ILE A 65 -1.51 -6.25 -3.28
N VAL A 66 -1.03 -7.48 -3.46
CA VAL A 66 0.40 -7.82 -3.28
C VAL A 66 1.04 -7.98 -4.64
N VAL A 67 2.13 -7.26 -4.88
CA VAL A 67 2.88 -7.34 -6.13
C VAL A 67 4.04 -8.31 -5.92
N THR A 68 4.01 -9.42 -6.63
CA THR A 68 5.05 -10.43 -6.55
C THR A 68 4.99 -11.35 -7.77
N SER A 69 6.15 -11.85 -8.20
CA SER A 69 6.19 -12.87 -9.24
C SER A 69 5.97 -14.27 -8.68
N GLN A 70 5.93 -14.42 -7.37
CA GLN A 70 5.68 -15.71 -6.74
C GLN A 70 4.21 -16.08 -6.85
N ASN A 71 3.97 -17.37 -6.89
CA ASN A 71 2.62 -17.91 -7.01
C ASN A 71 2.02 -18.05 -5.61
N LEU A 72 1.34 -17.01 -5.16
CA LEU A 72 0.67 -17.02 -3.85
C LEU A 72 -0.82 -17.27 -4.01
N SER A 73 -1.41 -18.01 -3.09
CA SER A 73 -2.85 -18.22 -3.08
C SER A 73 -3.56 -16.92 -2.66
N GLU A 74 -4.54 -16.51 -3.46
CA GLU A 74 -5.34 -15.33 -3.13
C GLU A 74 -6.36 -15.68 -2.06
N ASN A 75 -6.00 -15.45 -0.82
CA ASN A 75 -6.82 -15.81 0.33
C ASN A 75 -7.15 -14.53 1.12
N GLY A 76 -8.15 -13.81 0.63
CA GLY A 76 -8.52 -12.53 1.22
C GLY A 76 -7.71 -11.35 0.71
N PHE A 77 -6.88 -11.56 -0.30
CA PHE A 77 -6.10 -10.50 -0.93
C PHE A 77 -5.86 -10.86 -2.39
N TYR A 78 -5.45 -9.86 -3.16
CA TYR A 78 -5.17 -10.01 -4.59
C TYR A 78 -3.67 -10.13 -4.82
N VAL A 79 -3.28 -10.91 -5.83
CA VAL A 79 -1.87 -11.08 -6.20
C VAL A 79 -1.70 -10.69 -7.66
N ARG A 80 -0.75 -9.82 -7.93
CA ARG A 80 -0.42 -9.41 -9.30
C ARG A 80 1.08 -9.43 -9.49
N SER A 81 1.53 -9.74 -10.69
CA SER A 81 2.96 -9.92 -10.96
C SER A 81 3.69 -8.61 -11.26
N ALA A 82 2.97 -7.53 -11.54
CA ALA A 82 3.58 -6.26 -11.88
C ALA A 82 2.82 -5.12 -11.23
N PHE A 83 3.53 -4.01 -11.01
CA PHE A 83 2.92 -2.81 -10.43
C PHE A 83 1.76 -2.30 -11.27
N ASN A 84 1.94 -2.26 -12.60
CA ASN A 84 0.89 -1.74 -13.47
C ASN A 84 -0.39 -2.55 -13.43
N SER A 85 -0.29 -3.88 -13.33
CA SER A 85 -1.48 -4.71 -13.22
C SER A 85 -2.14 -4.57 -11.85
N ALA A 86 -1.33 -4.39 -10.79
CA ALA A 86 -1.87 -4.12 -9.47
C ALA A 86 -2.58 -2.76 -9.44
N LEU A 87 -2.02 -1.76 -10.09
CA LEU A 87 -2.64 -0.44 -10.15
C LEU A 87 -3.99 -0.49 -10.87
N ARG A 88 -4.07 -1.23 -11.97
CA ARG A 88 -5.33 -1.39 -12.70
C ARG A 88 -6.39 -2.09 -11.86
N GLU A 89 -5.98 -3.12 -11.11
CA GLU A 89 -6.90 -3.80 -10.20
C GLU A 89 -7.41 -2.84 -9.13
N ALA A 90 -6.50 -2.04 -8.56
CA ALA A 90 -6.86 -1.06 -7.54
C ALA A 90 -7.83 -0.01 -8.08
N GLU A 91 -7.59 0.46 -9.32
CA GLU A 91 -8.48 1.44 -9.94
C GLU A 91 -9.88 0.87 -10.15
N THR A 92 -9.97 -0.39 -10.57
CA THR A 92 -11.26 -1.06 -10.75
C THR A 92 -11.99 -1.19 -9.43
N ILE A 93 -11.29 -1.60 -8.38
CA ILE A 93 -11.89 -1.74 -7.05
C ILE A 93 -12.35 -0.39 -6.51
N ALA A 94 -11.50 0.63 -6.65
CA ALA A 94 -11.84 1.97 -6.18
C ALA A 94 -13.09 2.51 -6.86
N ALA A 95 -13.18 2.33 -8.18
CA ALA A 95 -14.37 2.77 -8.93
C ALA A 95 -15.62 2.04 -8.46
N GLY A 96 -15.52 0.73 -8.24
CA GLY A 96 -16.66 -0.06 -7.78
C GLY A 96 -17.13 0.28 -6.39
N ASN A 97 -16.21 0.75 -5.54
CA ASN A 97 -16.52 1.10 -4.15
C ASN A 97 -16.67 2.61 -3.95
N ASN A 98 -16.59 3.37 -5.03
CA ASN A 98 -16.76 4.82 -5.00
C ASN A 98 -15.77 5.52 -4.05
N VAL A 99 -14.51 5.05 -4.05
CA VAL A 99 -13.43 5.69 -3.29
C VAL A 99 -12.49 6.39 -4.24
N ASP A 100 -11.85 7.44 -3.78
CA ASP A 100 -11.08 8.34 -4.62
C ASP A 100 -9.57 8.29 -4.38
N GLU A 101 -9.09 7.35 -3.59
CA GLU A 101 -7.67 7.22 -3.30
C GLU A 101 -7.24 5.76 -3.31
N ILE A 102 -6.00 5.53 -3.78
CA ILE A 102 -5.32 4.24 -3.72
C ILE A 102 -4.00 4.49 -2.99
N PHE A 103 -3.64 3.62 -2.06
CA PHE A 103 -2.45 3.81 -1.24
C PHE A 103 -1.37 2.80 -1.55
N ILE A 104 -0.12 3.29 -1.62
CA ILE A 104 1.06 2.44 -1.77
C ILE A 104 1.73 2.32 -0.41
N PHE A 105 1.87 1.08 0.05
CA PHE A 105 2.42 0.78 1.37
C PHE A 105 3.92 0.48 1.37
N GLY A 106 4.53 0.31 0.22
CA GLY A 106 5.94 0.01 0.12
C GLY A 106 6.14 -1.41 -0.41
N GLY A 107 7.34 -1.97 -0.50
CA GLY A 107 8.54 -1.24 -0.06
C GLY A 107 9.14 -0.28 -1.08
N GLN A 108 10.45 -0.12 -0.99
CA GLN A 108 11.13 0.89 -1.78
C GLN A 108 10.85 0.77 -3.27
N LYS A 109 10.85 -0.44 -3.81
CA LYS A 109 10.58 -0.65 -5.24
C LYS A 109 9.19 -0.16 -5.62
N MET A 110 8.21 -0.39 -4.77
CA MET A 110 6.84 0.09 -5.03
C MET A 110 6.79 1.60 -4.97
N TYR A 111 7.49 2.21 -4.02
CA TYR A 111 7.55 3.67 -3.94
C TYR A 111 8.21 4.25 -5.18
N GLU A 112 9.28 3.65 -5.66
CA GLU A 112 9.98 4.12 -6.86
C GLU A 112 9.08 4.06 -8.10
N GLU A 113 8.33 2.99 -8.25
CA GLU A 113 7.42 2.86 -9.39
C GLU A 113 6.23 3.80 -9.29
N ALA A 114 5.79 4.11 -8.07
CA ALA A 114 4.63 4.96 -7.86
C ALA A 114 4.95 6.45 -7.94
N LEU A 115 6.15 6.87 -7.54
CA LEU A 115 6.50 8.29 -7.43
C LEU A 115 6.14 9.13 -8.65
N PRO A 116 6.43 8.68 -9.90
CA PRO A 116 6.07 9.51 -11.05
C PRO A 116 4.57 9.70 -11.25
N LYS A 117 3.75 8.91 -10.57
CA LYS A 117 2.31 8.88 -10.79
C LYS A 117 1.51 9.39 -9.59
N VAL A 118 2.15 9.60 -8.43
CA VAL A 118 1.40 9.93 -7.22
C VAL A 118 0.93 11.37 -7.23
N LYS A 119 -0.24 11.57 -6.63
CA LYS A 119 -0.81 12.88 -6.42
C LYS A 119 -0.50 13.43 -5.04
N ARG A 120 -0.36 12.58 -4.04
CA ARG A 120 -0.11 12.98 -2.66
C ARG A 120 0.80 11.99 -1.97
N ILE A 121 1.57 12.50 -1.03
CA ILE A 121 2.38 11.68 -0.13
C ILE A 121 1.95 12.01 1.29
N TYR A 122 1.46 11.02 2.00
CA TYR A 122 1.10 11.17 3.41
C TYR A 122 2.29 10.71 4.23
N LEU A 123 2.95 11.66 4.87
CA LEU A 123 4.16 11.40 5.63
C LEU A 123 3.85 11.50 7.12
N THR A 124 4.11 10.42 7.84
CA THR A 124 3.99 10.40 9.29
C THR A 124 5.39 10.38 9.89
N ARG A 125 5.65 11.27 10.82
CA ARG A 125 6.92 11.29 11.51
C ARG A 125 6.84 10.46 12.78
N VAL A 126 7.88 9.70 13.00
CA VAL A 126 7.99 8.82 14.16
C VAL A 126 9.01 9.38 15.13
#